data_4c5d6ec21bdbb24e8f898f0c912ee96c
#
_entry.id   4c5d6ec21bdbb24e8f898f0c912ee96c
#
_cell.length_a   1.000
_cell.length_b   1.000
_cell.length_c   1.000
_cell.angle_alpha   90.00
_cell.angle_beta   90.00
_cell.angle_gamma   90.00
#
_symmetry.space_group_name_H-M   'P 1'
#
loop_
_entity.id
_entity.type
_entity.pdbx_description
1 polymer ?
#
loop_
_entity_poly.entity_id
_entity_poly.type
_entity_poly.pdbx_seq_one_letter_code
_entity_poly.pdbx_strand_id
1 'polypeptide(L)'
;NSGLRTDLGDNPLERSYKPAILRHLPDTSSWSNYNPEALARLILPNGLRFCTDKEIRTLNPKSHSFVLTQETGDKCYGVSLIFYEEVKDINICHAVHSLQKMYTIEVESVGGASSIRRARNEQRPRSAKTSEEG
;
A
#
# COMPACT_ATOMS: atom_id res chain seq x y z
N ASN A 1 9.57 -28.08 8.14
CA ASN A 1 10.06 -27.39 6.93
C ASN A 1 9.09 -26.30 6.54
N SER A 2 9.10 -25.25 7.33
CA SER A 2 8.41 -24.00 7.01
C SER A 2 9.24 -23.29 5.96
N GLY A 3 8.85 -23.42 4.69
CA GLY A 3 9.35 -22.58 3.64
C GLY A 3 9.10 -21.13 4.03
N LEU A 4 10.17 -20.34 4.16
CA LEU A 4 10.08 -18.91 4.19
C LEU A 4 9.36 -18.49 2.89
N ARG A 5 8.05 -18.28 2.98
CA ARG A 5 7.37 -17.36 2.10
C ARG A 5 7.93 -16.01 2.50
N THR A 6 8.87 -15.52 1.74
CA THR A 6 9.11 -14.10 1.68
C THR A 6 7.83 -13.50 1.11
N ASP A 7 6.96 -13.04 2.01
CA ASP A 7 5.89 -12.15 1.64
C ASP A 7 6.59 -10.92 1.09
N LEU A 8 6.73 -10.91 -0.24
CA LEU A 8 6.99 -9.69 -0.98
C LEU A 8 5.84 -8.77 -0.60
N GLY A 9 6.09 -7.91 0.38
CA GLY A 9 5.09 -6.95 0.84
C GLY A 9 4.60 -6.16 -0.37
N ASP A 10 3.38 -5.66 -0.29
CA ASP A 10 2.81 -4.83 -1.33
C ASP A 10 3.75 -3.68 -1.69
N ASN A 11 3.73 -3.28 -2.97
CA ASN A 11 4.47 -2.12 -3.43
C ASN A 11 4.27 -0.95 -2.46
N PRO A 12 5.35 -0.32 -1.94
CA PRO A 12 5.24 0.79 -0.99
C PRO A 12 4.33 1.94 -1.42
N LEU A 13 4.20 2.19 -2.73
CA LEU A 13 3.30 3.20 -3.29
C LEU A 13 1.83 2.72 -3.35
N GLU A 14 1.58 1.42 -3.32
CA GLU A 14 0.23 0.84 -3.29
C GLU A 14 -0.23 0.52 -1.88
N ARG A 15 0.71 0.48 -0.94
CA ARG A 15 0.45 0.17 0.47
C ARG A 15 -0.37 1.27 1.13
N SER A 16 -1.31 0.84 1.97
CA SER A 16 -2.07 1.73 2.85
C SER A 16 -1.34 1.89 4.19
N TYR A 17 -1.17 3.12 4.63
CA TYR A 17 -0.58 3.46 5.92
C TYR A 17 -1.64 3.94 6.90
N LYS A 18 -1.42 3.69 8.18
CA LYS A 18 -2.35 4.10 9.24
C LYS A 18 -2.43 5.63 9.32
N PRO A 19 -3.62 6.24 9.17
CA PRO A 19 -3.77 7.68 9.33
C PRO A 19 -3.73 8.08 10.80
N ALA A 20 -3.31 9.31 11.07
CA ALA A 20 -3.36 9.92 12.40
C ALA A 20 -3.96 11.31 12.33
N ILE A 21 -4.68 11.69 13.38
CA ILE A 21 -5.21 13.05 13.51
C ILE A 21 -4.08 13.94 14.04
N LEU A 22 -3.68 14.92 13.24
CA LEU A 22 -2.61 15.84 13.60
C LEU A 22 -3.10 17.02 14.43
N ARG A 23 -4.29 17.49 14.16
CA ARG A 23 -4.88 18.65 14.81
C ARG A 23 -6.39 18.63 14.72
N HIS A 24 -7.06 19.21 15.70
CA HIS A 24 -8.49 19.50 15.65
C HIS A 24 -8.76 20.93 16.14
N LEU A 25 -9.86 21.52 15.66
CA LEU A 25 -10.32 22.83 16.05
C LEU A 25 -11.84 22.77 16.28
N PRO A 26 -12.34 23.43 17.34
CA PRO A 26 -11.60 24.08 18.44
C PRO A 26 -10.86 23.06 19.31
N ASP A 27 -9.83 23.50 20.02
CA ASP A 27 -9.02 22.64 20.91
C ASP A 27 -9.84 22.07 22.07
N THR A 28 -10.87 22.78 22.47
CA THR A 28 -11.85 22.33 23.47
C THR A 28 -13.21 22.18 22.81
N SER A 29 -13.64 20.95 22.58
CA SER A 29 -14.98 20.67 22.07
C SER A 29 -15.76 19.80 23.06
N SER A 30 -17.07 19.92 23.04
CA SER A 30 -17.98 18.98 23.73
C SER A 30 -17.86 17.56 23.22
N TRP A 31 -17.12 17.35 22.11
CA TRP A 31 -16.85 16.11 21.45
C TRP A 31 -15.46 15.55 21.80
N SER A 32 -14.88 15.97 22.92
CA SER A 32 -13.54 15.54 23.37
C SER A 32 -13.43 14.03 23.67
N ASN A 33 -14.53 13.33 23.84
CA ASN A 33 -14.60 11.90 24.16
C ASN A 33 -14.75 11.00 22.92
N TYR A 34 -14.37 11.45 21.75
CA TYR A 34 -14.36 10.59 20.57
C TYR A 34 -13.10 9.69 20.54
N ASN A 35 -13.22 8.53 19.92
CA ASN A 35 -12.06 7.68 19.65
C ASN A 35 -11.32 8.19 18.40
N PRO A 36 -10.07 8.71 18.55
CA PRO A 36 -9.33 9.28 17.43
C PRO A 36 -9.05 8.27 16.30
N GLU A 37 -8.83 7.01 16.63
CA GLU A 37 -8.58 5.97 15.63
C GLU A 37 -9.84 5.64 14.82
N ALA A 38 -10.97 5.58 15.47
CA ALA A 38 -12.25 5.37 14.80
C ALA A 38 -12.59 6.55 13.88
N LEU A 39 -12.39 7.77 14.35
CA LEU A 39 -12.59 8.98 13.54
C LEU A 39 -11.64 9.01 12.33
N ALA A 40 -10.35 8.71 12.52
CA ALA A 40 -9.39 8.66 11.43
C ALA A 40 -9.79 7.66 10.33
N ARG A 41 -10.35 6.51 10.69
CA ARG A 41 -10.87 5.52 9.73
C ARG A 41 -12.12 6.00 9.00
N LEU A 42 -12.97 6.77 9.65
CA LEU A 42 -14.15 7.37 9.01
C LEU A 42 -13.76 8.47 8.02
N ILE A 43 -12.75 9.28 8.37
CA ILE A 43 -12.24 10.38 7.54
C ILE A 43 -11.46 9.84 6.35
N LEU A 44 -10.61 8.83 6.57
CA LEU A 44 -9.72 8.25 5.56
C LEU A 44 -9.83 6.71 5.53
N PRO A 45 -10.94 6.16 5.02
CA PRO A 45 -11.24 4.72 5.12
C PRO A 45 -10.23 3.83 4.39
N ASN A 46 -9.61 4.34 3.33
CA ASN A 46 -8.59 3.61 2.56
C ASN A 46 -7.17 3.81 3.08
N GLY A 47 -7.02 4.47 4.24
CA GLY A 47 -5.73 4.81 4.80
C GLY A 47 -4.96 5.87 4.00
N LEU A 48 -3.78 6.19 4.49
CA LEU A 48 -2.88 7.16 3.87
C LEU A 48 -2.05 6.46 2.78
N ARG A 49 -1.91 7.10 1.63
CA ARG A 49 -1.16 6.57 0.48
C ARG A 49 -0.19 7.60 -0.06
N PHE A 50 0.94 7.11 -0.55
CA PHE A 50 1.87 7.90 -1.34
C PHE A 50 1.58 7.75 -2.82
N CYS A 51 1.82 8.78 -3.60
CA CYS A 51 1.75 8.74 -5.06
C CYS A 51 2.92 9.50 -5.67
N THR A 52 3.18 9.25 -6.95
CA THR A 52 4.19 9.98 -7.72
C THR A 52 3.63 11.25 -8.32
N ASP A 53 4.51 12.17 -8.73
CA ASP A 53 4.14 13.40 -9.44
C ASP A 53 3.34 13.15 -10.74
N LYS A 54 3.55 11.99 -11.35
CA LYS A 54 2.81 11.61 -12.56
C LYS A 54 1.37 11.25 -12.24
N GLU A 55 1.16 10.54 -11.15
CA GLU A 55 -0.16 10.08 -10.71
C GLU A 55 -1.00 11.22 -10.17
N ILE A 56 -0.38 12.18 -9.46
CA ILE A 56 -1.11 13.31 -8.84
C ILE A 56 -1.88 14.13 -9.87
N ARG A 57 -1.41 14.20 -11.10
CA ARG A 57 -2.08 14.94 -12.18
C ARG A 57 -3.44 14.36 -12.56
N THR A 58 -3.67 13.08 -12.26
CA THR A 58 -4.91 12.35 -12.53
C THR A 58 -5.80 12.21 -11.29
N LEU A 59 -5.26 12.53 -10.09
CA LEU A 59 -5.95 12.38 -8.83
C LEU A 59 -6.65 13.68 -8.45
N ASN A 60 -7.98 13.68 -8.59
CA ASN A 60 -8.81 14.78 -8.12
C ASN A 60 -9.11 14.64 -6.61
N PRO A 61 -9.29 15.74 -5.89
CA PRO A 61 -9.80 15.71 -4.54
C PRO A 61 -11.12 14.96 -4.47
N LYS A 62 -11.29 14.16 -3.41
CA LYS A 62 -12.50 13.37 -3.15
C LYS A 62 -13.13 13.81 -1.85
N SER A 63 -14.44 13.82 -1.81
CA SER A 63 -15.19 14.07 -0.57
C SER A 63 -16.17 12.96 -0.29
N HIS A 64 -16.41 12.70 1.00
CA HIS A 64 -17.46 11.80 1.42
C HIS A 64 -18.03 12.23 2.77
N SER A 65 -19.27 11.87 3.01
CA SER A 65 -19.93 12.11 4.29
C SER A 65 -19.76 10.92 5.22
N PHE A 66 -19.67 11.17 6.51
CA PHE A 66 -19.62 10.13 7.51
C PHE A 66 -20.46 10.50 8.74
N VAL A 67 -20.76 9.51 9.56
CA VAL A 67 -21.48 9.68 10.83
C VAL A 67 -20.64 9.08 11.94
N LEU A 68 -20.32 9.90 12.95
CA LEU A 68 -19.69 9.45 14.18
C LEU A 68 -20.77 9.30 15.25
N THR A 69 -20.95 8.11 15.78
CA THR A 69 -21.88 7.83 16.87
C THR A 69 -21.09 7.68 18.16
N GLN A 70 -21.47 8.43 19.20
CA GLN A 70 -20.89 8.32 20.54
C GLN A 70 -21.54 7.14 21.30
N GLU A 71 -20.91 6.74 22.40
CA GLU A 71 -21.45 5.72 23.30
C GLU A 71 -22.82 6.12 23.91
N THR A 72 -23.07 7.42 24.04
CA THR A 72 -24.36 7.99 24.46
C THR A 72 -25.47 7.82 23.44
N GLY A 73 -25.14 7.44 22.20
CA GLY A 73 -26.07 7.38 21.07
C GLY A 73 -26.14 8.66 20.24
N ASP A 74 -25.50 9.74 20.70
CA ASP A 74 -25.45 11.01 19.97
C ASP A 74 -24.69 10.85 18.66
N LYS A 75 -25.18 11.49 17.61
CA LYS A 75 -24.60 11.42 16.27
C LYS A 75 -24.01 12.74 15.81
N CYS A 76 -22.81 12.69 15.30
CA CYS A 76 -22.17 13.80 14.61
C CYS A 76 -22.02 13.47 13.13
N TYR A 77 -22.53 14.36 12.29
CA TYR A 77 -22.42 14.25 10.84
C TYR A 77 -21.22 15.06 10.38
N GLY A 78 -20.36 14.43 9.58
CA GLY A 78 -19.16 15.07 9.08
C GLY A 78 -19.00 14.89 7.58
N VAL A 79 -18.16 15.74 6.99
CA VAL A 79 -17.72 15.64 5.60
C VAL A 79 -16.19 15.59 5.59
N SER A 80 -15.65 14.62 4.92
CA SER A 80 -14.20 14.49 4.70
C SER A 80 -13.85 15.03 3.32
N LEU A 81 -12.76 15.77 3.22
CA LEU A 81 -12.12 16.15 1.97
C LEU A 81 -10.74 15.50 1.91
N ILE A 82 -10.51 14.66 0.92
CA ILE A 82 -9.27 13.92 0.71
C ILE A 82 -8.55 14.49 -0.50
N PHE A 83 -7.32 14.90 -0.31
CA PHE A 83 -6.44 15.39 -1.38
C PHE A 83 -4.99 15.01 -1.07
N TYR A 84 -4.14 15.12 -2.09
CA TYR A 84 -2.71 14.83 -1.98
C TYR A 84 -1.92 16.12 -1.82
N GLU A 85 -0.92 16.08 -0.98
CA GLU A 85 0.03 17.14 -0.73
C GLU A 85 1.46 16.66 -0.99
N GLU A 86 2.34 17.58 -1.41
CA GLU A 86 3.76 17.30 -1.55
C GLU A 86 4.38 16.97 -0.18
N VAL A 87 5.13 15.87 -0.11
CA VAL A 87 5.89 15.50 1.08
C VAL A 87 7.15 16.35 1.14
N LYS A 88 7.20 17.30 2.07
CA LYS A 88 8.34 18.20 2.27
C LYS A 88 9.41 17.63 3.22
N ASP A 89 9.05 16.64 4.03
CA ASP A 89 10.00 15.98 4.93
C ASP A 89 10.92 15.05 4.16
N ILE A 90 12.19 15.44 4.09
CA ILE A 90 13.22 14.71 3.35
C ILE A 90 13.45 13.28 3.90
N ASN A 91 13.26 13.06 5.20
CA ASN A 91 13.42 11.75 5.81
C ASN A 91 12.32 10.79 5.37
N ILE A 92 11.08 11.28 5.27
CA ILE A 92 9.95 10.50 4.74
C ILE A 92 10.20 10.18 3.27
N CYS A 93 10.61 11.15 2.47
CA CYS A 93 10.96 10.93 1.06
C CYS A 93 12.03 9.86 0.89
N HIS A 94 13.13 9.95 1.65
CA HIS A 94 14.21 8.96 1.62
C HIS A 94 13.74 7.57 2.06
N ALA A 95 12.90 7.49 3.08
CA ALA A 95 12.37 6.21 3.55
C ALA A 95 11.49 5.54 2.48
N VAL A 96 10.59 6.29 1.85
CA VAL A 96 9.74 5.78 0.77
C VAL A 96 10.54 5.36 -0.45
N HIS A 97 11.52 6.17 -0.86
CA HIS A 97 12.44 5.83 -1.97
C HIS A 97 13.24 4.56 -1.69
N SER A 98 13.75 4.42 -0.47
CA SER A 98 14.52 3.23 -0.08
C SER A 98 13.66 1.97 -0.11
N LEU A 99 12.44 2.03 0.42
CA LEU A 99 11.49 0.93 0.39
C LEU A 99 11.12 0.56 -1.06
N GLN A 100 10.89 1.55 -1.91
CA GLN A 100 10.56 1.33 -3.33
C GLN A 100 11.72 0.66 -4.07
N LYS A 101 12.96 1.10 -3.81
CA LYS A 101 14.15 0.52 -4.41
C LYS A 101 14.34 -0.94 -3.98
N MET A 102 14.18 -1.23 -2.69
CA MET A 102 14.27 -2.60 -2.17
C MET A 102 13.20 -3.49 -2.80
N TYR A 103 11.97 -3.03 -2.89
CA TYR A 103 10.89 -3.76 -3.53
C TYR A 103 11.20 -4.08 -5.01
N THR A 104 11.70 -3.11 -5.76
CA THR A 104 12.08 -3.30 -7.17
C THR A 104 13.17 -4.35 -7.33
N ILE A 105 14.21 -4.32 -6.48
CA ILE A 105 15.30 -5.31 -6.50
C ILE A 105 14.76 -6.72 -6.20
N GLU A 106 13.87 -6.86 -5.22
CA GLU A 106 13.27 -8.15 -4.87
C GLU A 106 12.41 -8.71 -6.01
N VAL A 107 11.59 -7.88 -6.63
CA VAL A 107 10.75 -8.27 -7.77
C VAL A 107 11.61 -8.72 -8.96
N GLU A 108 12.68 -7.99 -9.28
CA GLU A 108 13.61 -8.33 -10.36
C GLU A 108 14.34 -9.64 -10.07
N SER A 109 14.77 -9.89 -8.83
CA SER A 109 15.45 -11.11 -8.44
C SER A 109 14.55 -12.35 -8.58
N VAL A 110 13.29 -12.24 -8.21
CA VAL A 110 12.30 -13.31 -8.36
C VAL A 110 11.94 -13.54 -9.84
N GLY A 111 11.78 -12.48 -10.62
CA GLY A 111 11.53 -12.54 -12.06
C GLY A 111 12.68 -13.18 -12.82
N GLY A 112 13.93 -12.83 -12.49
CA GLY A 112 15.14 -13.41 -13.08
C GLY A 112 15.27 -14.90 -12.80
N ALA A 113 15.03 -15.35 -11.58
CA ALA A 113 15.06 -16.77 -11.20
C ALA A 113 14.03 -17.62 -11.96
N SER A 114 12.84 -17.05 -12.22
CA SER A 114 11.79 -17.70 -13.03
C SER A 114 12.22 -17.89 -14.49
N SER A 115 12.85 -16.88 -15.08
CA SER A 115 13.34 -16.94 -16.46
C SER A 115 14.48 -17.96 -16.65
N ILE A 116 15.40 -18.05 -15.70
CA ILE A 116 16.51 -19.01 -15.72
C ILE A 116 15.98 -20.45 -15.60
N ARG A 117 14.98 -20.70 -14.79
CA ARG A 117 14.36 -22.04 -14.68
C ARG A 117 13.67 -22.46 -15.98
N ARG A 118 13.05 -21.54 -16.69
CA ARG A 118 12.37 -21.80 -17.95
C ARG A 118 13.37 -22.15 -19.07
N ALA A 119 14.44 -21.38 -19.19
CA ALA A 119 15.52 -21.65 -20.15
C ALA A 119 16.24 -22.99 -19.91
N ARG A 120 16.41 -23.38 -18.63
CA ARG A 120 17.04 -24.64 -18.26
C ARG A 120 16.20 -25.88 -18.60
N ASN A 121 14.88 -25.73 -18.66
CA ASN A 121 13.97 -26.83 -18.96
C ASN A 121 13.80 -27.06 -20.48
N GLU A 122 14.09 -26.05 -21.30
CA GLU A 122 14.05 -26.17 -22.77
C GLU A 122 15.33 -26.81 -23.38
N GLN A 123 16.42 -26.87 -22.62
CA GLN A 123 17.69 -27.47 -23.07
C GLN A 123 17.87 -28.94 -22.69
N ARG A 124 16.82 -29.62 -22.26
CA ARG A 124 16.91 -31.08 -22.04
C ARG A 124 16.89 -31.80 -23.39
N PRO A 125 17.96 -32.52 -23.77
CA PRO A 125 18.00 -33.25 -25.06
C PRO A 125 16.92 -34.34 -25.04
N ARG A 126 16.08 -34.35 -26.05
CA ARG A 126 15.19 -35.49 -26.35
C ARG A 126 16.05 -36.69 -26.67
N SER A 127 16.07 -37.67 -25.77
CA SER A 127 16.67 -38.96 -26.07
C SER A 127 15.99 -39.58 -27.30
N ALA A 128 16.74 -39.78 -28.33
CA ALA A 128 16.32 -40.50 -29.50
C ALA A 128 15.97 -41.95 -29.12
N LYS A 129 14.77 -42.39 -29.45
CA LYS A 129 14.39 -43.81 -29.43
C LYS A 129 15.09 -44.47 -30.62
N THR A 130 16.04 -45.33 -30.33
CA THR A 130 16.59 -46.27 -31.30
C THR A 130 15.55 -47.34 -31.51
N SER A 131 14.99 -47.40 -32.71
CA SER A 131 14.24 -48.57 -33.17
C SER A 131 15.25 -49.62 -33.57
N GLU A 132 15.32 -50.74 -32.86
CA GLU A 132 15.92 -51.96 -33.38
C GLU A 132 14.79 -52.80 -33.97
N GLU A 133 14.83 -52.91 -35.30
CA GLU A 133 14.22 -54.01 -36.01
C GLU A 133 15.22 -55.17 -36.00
N GLY A 134 14.74 -56.36 -35.63
CA GLY A 134 15.43 -57.63 -35.81
C GLY A 134 14.41 -58.72 -35.72
#